data_6ecf22404731901e1c585df5e503c907
#
_entry.id   6ecf22404731901e1c585df5e503c907
#
_cell.length_a   1.000
_cell.length_b   1.000
_cell.length_c   1.000
_cell.angle_alpha   90.00
_cell.angle_beta   90.00
_cell.angle_gamma   90.00
#
_symmetry.space_group_name_H-M   'P 1'
#
loop_
_entity.id
_entity.type
_entity.pdbx_description
1 polymer ?
#
loop_
_entity_poly.entity_id
_entity_poly.type
_entity_poly.pdbx_seq_one_letter_code
_entity_poly.pdbx_strand_id
1 'polypeptide(L)'
;LNRPSDDIDIEFDLWDALVAPPNELFSGGPVDPKALIGLGVVPGKTPDGQIFVSIDCVAPVDLDGDPTTVDPRPTMVRIFHGYSGWGPQQLDVELEGGAWIVLNALVTDVFTDQPEELWQAVLRRQKGEVSWLAECPADPMQN
;
A
#
# COMPACT_ATOMS: atom_id res chain seq x y z
N LEU A 1 -5.10 -2.04 -0.96
CA LEU A 1 -4.01 -1.49 -0.15
C LEU A 1 -4.37 -1.26 1.32
N ASN A 2 -5.65 -1.14 1.65
CA ASN A 2 -6.10 -0.75 2.98
C ASN A 2 -7.21 -1.66 3.53
N ARG A 3 -7.19 -2.92 3.17
CA ARG A 3 -8.12 -3.92 3.70
C ARG A 3 -7.35 -4.92 4.53
N PRO A 4 -7.33 -4.78 5.87
CA PRO A 4 -6.84 -5.82 6.75
C PRO A 4 -7.55 -7.14 6.47
N SER A 5 -6.86 -8.24 6.66
CA SER A 5 -7.38 -9.58 6.44
C SER A 5 -7.59 -10.26 7.78
N ASP A 6 -8.84 -10.58 8.11
CA ASP A 6 -9.20 -11.25 9.36
C ASP A 6 -8.87 -12.77 9.37
N ASP A 7 -8.44 -13.32 8.22
CA ASP A 7 -8.49 -14.77 7.99
C ASP A 7 -7.15 -15.50 8.12
N ILE A 8 -6.02 -14.79 8.30
CA ILE A 8 -4.69 -15.43 8.20
C ILE A 8 -3.78 -14.95 9.32
N ASP A 9 -3.49 -15.83 10.26
CA ASP A 9 -2.44 -15.64 11.27
C ASP A 9 -1.12 -16.16 10.67
N ILE A 10 -0.25 -15.24 10.23
CA ILE A 10 1.06 -15.56 9.65
C ILE A 10 2.14 -14.95 10.54
N GLU A 11 3.07 -15.78 10.97
CA GLU A 11 4.33 -15.32 11.57
C GLU A 11 5.27 -14.87 10.45
N PHE A 12 5.79 -13.65 10.55
CA PHE A 12 6.66 -13.08 9.52
C PHE A 12 8.15 -13.23 9.82
N ASP A 13 8.50 -14.07 10.81
CA ASP A 13 9.88 -14.41 11.18
C ASP A 13 10.82 -13.19 11.22
N LEU A 14 11.75 -13.12 10.27
CA LEU A 14 12.76 -12.05 10.21
C LEU A 14 12.17 -10.66 9.93
N TRP A 15 10.98 -10.57 9.37
CA TRP A 15 10.32 -9.33 8.98
C TRP A 15 9.41 -8.75 10.06
N ASP A 16 9.06 -9.53 11.09
CA ASP A 16 8.08 -9.16 12.12
C ASP A 16 8.38 -7.79 12.75
N ALA A 17 9.64 -7.54 13.08
CA ALA A 17 10.09 -6.27 13.65
C ALA A 17 9.96 -5.05 12.71
N LEU A 18 9.71 -5.27 11.41
CA LEU A 18 9.57 -4.24 10.39
C LEU A 18 8.12 -4.09 9.90
N VAL A 19 7.22 -4.99 10.30
CA VAL A 19 5.81 -4.90 9.90
C VAL A 19 5.19 -3.60 10.43
N ALA A 20 4.58 -2.85 9.52
CA ALA A 20 3.96 -1.57 9.87
C ALA A 20 2.67 -1.78 10.68
N PRO A 21 2.37 -0.91 11.66
CA PRO A 21 1.07 -0.93 12.32
C PRO A 21 -0.10 -0.86 11.31
N PRO A 22 -1.20 -1.56 11.59
CA PRO A 22 -1.55 -2.30 12.81
C PRO A 22 -0.95 -3.71 12.95
N ASN A 23 0.11 -4.06 12.24
CA ASN A 23 0.80 -5.36 12.28
C ASN A 23 -0.09 -6.51 11.78
N GLU A 24 -0.86 -6.23 10.76
CA GLU A 24 -1.82 -7.15 10.15
C GLU A 24 -1.41 -7.48 8.73
N LEU A 25 -1.91 -8.61 8.22
CA LEU A 25 -1.86 -8.95 6.81
C LEU A 25 -2.97 -8.21 6.06
N PHE A 26 -2.68 -7.76 4.85
CA PHE A 26 -3.63 -7.02 4.02
C PHE A 26 -4.04 -7.81 2.78
N SER A 27 -5.27 -7.60 2.32
CA SER A 27 -5.72 -8.14 1.04
C SER A 27 -5.18 -7.29 -0.12
N GLY A 28 -4.35 -7.89 -0.99
CA GLY A 28 -3.79 -7.26 -2.18
C GLY A 28 -4.65 -7.40 -3.43
N GLY A 29 -5.53 -8.40 -3.46
CA GLY A 29 -6.42 -8.63 -4.61
C GLY A 29 -6.79 -10.10 -4.82
N PRO A 30 -7.57 -10.39 -5.87
CA PRO A 30 -8.16 -11.71 -6.08
C PRO A 30 -7.23 -12.73 -6.75
N VAL A 31 -6.07 -12.29 -7.27
CA VAL A 31 -5.14 -13.17 -7.97
C VAL A 31 -4.20 -13.82 -6.96
N ASP A 32 -4.05 -15.12 -7.06
CA ASP A 32 -3.21 -15.95 -6.20
C ASP A 32 -3.29 -15.59 -4.70
N PRO A 33 -4.40 -15.93 -4.03
CA PRO A 33 -4.63 -15.52 -2.65
C PRO A 33 -3.59 -16.07 -1.64
N LYS A 34 -2.74 -17.00 -2.06
CA LYS A 34 -1.68 -17.58 -1.23
C LYS A 34 -0.33 -16.89 -1.42
N ALA A 35 -0.16 -16.11 -2.49
CA ALA A 35 1.07 -15.36 -2.68
C ALA A 35 1.18 -14.24 -1.64
N LEU A 36 2.34 -14.12 -1.02
CA LEU A 36 2.66 -13.00 -0.13
C LEU A 36 3.50 -11.98 -0.90
N ILE A 37 3.13 -10.72 -0.77
CA ILE A 37 3.85 -9.60 -1.39
C ILE A 37 4.16 -8.57 -0.31
N GLY A 38 5.45 -8.27 -0.12
CA GLY A 38 5.90 -7.21 0.76
C GLY A 38 6.08 -5.89 -0.01
N LEU A 39 5.57 -4.79 0.53
CA LEU A 39 5.96 -3.45 0.14
C LEU A 39 6.77 -2.84 1.28
N GLY A 40 8.02 -2.50 1.00
CA GLY A 40 8.94 -1.94 1.98
C GLY A 40 9.29 -0.48 1.69
N VAL A 41 9.55 0.29 2.74
CA VAL A 41 10.24 1.59 2.61
C VAL A 41 11.72 1.33 2.63
N VAL A 42 12.35 1.45 1.47
CA VAL A 42 13.80 1.36 1.30
C VAL A 42 14.33 2.79 1.07
N PRO A 43 14.86 3.45 2.10
CA PRO A 43 15.27 4.84 2.00
C PRO A 43 16.31 5.06 0.88
N GLY A 44 16.11 6.09 0.08
CA GLY A 44 17.08 6.50 -0.93
C GLY A 44 18.29 7.18 -0.30
N LYS A 45 19.41 7.20 -1.04
CA LYS A 45 20.62 7.95 -0.68
C LYS A 45 20.88 9.02 -1.75
N THR A 46 21.14 10.25 -1.32
CA THR A 46 21.62 11.31 -2.20
C THR A 46 23.09 11.06 -2.60
N PRO A 47 23.62 11.73 -3.66
CA PRO A 47 25.02 11.57 -4.06
C PRO A 47 26.05 11.89 -2.96
N ASP A 48 25.70 12.75 -2.01
CA ASP A 48 26.49 13.10 -0.82
C ASP A 48 26.25 12.19 0.38
N GLY A 49 25.43 11.11 0.19
CA GLY A 49 25.21 10.07 1.18
C GLY A 49 24.12 10.35 2.22
N GLN A 50 23.38 11.46 2.08
CA GLN A 50 22.23 11.72 2.96
C GLN A 50 21.08 10.76 2.65
N ILE A 51 20.42 10.26 3.69
CA ILE A 51 19.26 9.38 3.56
C ILE A 51 17.99 10.24 3.42
N PHE A 52 17.12 9.88 2.49
CA PHE A 52 15.81 10.48 2.32
C PHE A 52 14.73 9.42 2.17
N VAL A 53 13.48 9.79 2.47
CA VAL A 53 12.29 8.94 2.28
C VAL A 53 11.26 9.72 1.46
N SER A 54 10.78 9.09 0.40
CA SER A 54 9.68 9.59 -0.46
C SER A 54 8.83 8.40 -0.92
N ILE A 55 7.76 8.67 -1.65
CA ILE A 55 6.94 7.59 -2.23
C ILE A 55 7.76 6.71 -3.19
N ASP A 56 8.77 7.26 -3.85
CA ASP A 56 9.66 6.51 -4.75
C ASP A 56 10.56 5.52 -4.00
N CYS A 57 10.63 5.63 -2.68
CA CYS A 57 11.32 4.66 -1.82
C CYS A 57 10.46 3.46 -1.43
N VAL A 58 9.18 3.44 -1.81
CA VAL A 58 8.29 2.29 -1.61
C VAL A 58 8.50 1.31 -2.76
N ALA A 59 8.96 0.13 -2.44
CA ALA A 59 9.28 -0.90 -3.43
C ALA A 59 8.87 -2.30 -2.93
N PRO A 60 8.66 -3.26 -3.83
CA PRO A 60 8.54 -4.66 -3.46
C PRO A 60 9.80 -5.14 -2.73
N VAL A 61 9.61 -5.93 -1.69
CA VAL A 61 10.69 -6.59 -0.94
C VAL A 61 10.51 -8.10 -1.01
N ASP A 62 11.64 -8.80 -1.09
CA ASP A 62 11.68 -10.25 -1.07
C ASP A 62 11.53 -10.75 0.37
N LEU A 63 10.36 -11.28 0.69
CA LEU A 63 10.01 -11.74 2.04
C LEU A 63 10.74 -13.06 2.41
N ASP A 64 11.24 -13.81 1.45
CA ASP A 64 12.04 -15.01 1.69
C ASP A 64 13.50 -14.67 2.07
N GLY A 65 13.91 -13.41 1.78
CA GLY A 65 15.23 -12.90 2.08
C GLY A 65 15.37 -12.34 3.51
N ASP A 66 16.62 -12.20 3.97
CA ASP A 66 16.93 -11.53 5.23
C ASP A 66 16.92 -10.00 5.03
N PRO A 67 16.03 -9.25 5.72
CA PRO A 67 15.95 -7.79 5.59
C PRO A 67 17.25 -7.07 5.96
N THR A 68 18.15 -7.70 6.71
CA THR A 68 19.44 -7.11 7.09
C THR A 68 20.45 -7.11 5.96
N THR A 69 20.22 -7.88 4.89
CA THR A 69 21.12 -7.96 3.71
C THR A 69 20.82 -6.91 2.66
N VAL A 70 19.68 -6.20 2.78
CA VAL A 70 19.30 -5.13 1.85
C VAL A 70 19.99 -3.81 2.25
N ASP A 71 20.63 -3.14 1.30
CA ASP A 71 21.29 -1.84 1.53
C ASP A 71 20.76 -0.77 0.56
N PRO A 72 20.14 0.30 1.05
CA PRO A 72 19.81 0.56 2.47
C PRO A 72 18.75 -0.40 3.01
N ARG A 73 18.87 -0.71 4.29
CA ARG A 73 17.93 -1.60 4.97
C ARG A 73 16.51 -1.02 4.93
N PRO A 74 15.49 -1.83 4.65
CA PRO A 74 14.09 -1.42 4.79
C PRO A 74 13.81 -0.96 6.23
N THR A 75 13.06 0.11 6.37
CA THR A 75 12.69 0.68 7.68
C THR A 75 11.30 0.25 8.13
N MET A 76 10.46 -0.18 7.18
CA MET A 76 9.08 -0.58 7.43
C MET A 76 8.62 -1.46 6.27
N VAL A 77 7.74 -2.43 6.55
CA VAL A 77 7.12 -3.29 5.54
C VAL A 77 5.61 -3.42 5.78
N ARG A 78 4.84 -3.48 4.71
CA ARG A 78 3.44 -3.92 4.74
C ARG A 78 3.29 -5.14 3.86
N ILE A 79 2.61 -6.16 4.37
CA ILE A 79 2.51 -7.46 3.73
C ILE A 79 1.08 -7.68 3.26
N PHE A 80 0.95 -8.17 2.03
CA PHE A 80 -0.31 -8.44 1.36
C PHE A 80 -0.38 -9.90 0.95
N HIS A 81 -1.57 -10.48 1.01
CA HIS A 81 -1.86 -11.73 0.34
C HIS A 81 -2.63 -11.47 -0.95
N GLY A 82 -2.30 -12.21 -1.99
CA GLY A 82 -2.86 -11.99 -3.32
C GLY A 82 -2.48 -10.64 -3.93
N TYR A 83 -2.87 -10.43 -5.16
CA TYR A 83 -2.63 -9.18 -5.89
C TYR A 83 -3.71 -8.93 -6.93
N SER A 84 -3.73 -7.73 -7.50
CA SER A 84 -4.54 -7.38 -8.66
C SER A 84 -3.64 -7.30 -9.89
N GLY A 85 -4.12 -7.79 -11.02
CA GLY A 85 -3.39 -7.77 -12.28
C GLY A 85 -4.28 -7.32 -13.43
N TRP A 86 -3.69 -6.66 -14.39
CA TRP A 86 -4.35 -6.19 -15.60
C TRP A 86 -3.68 -6.78 -16.84
N GLY A 87 -4.50 -7.19 -17.78
CA GLY A 87 -4.03 -7.52 -19.12
C GLY A 87 -3.47 -6.30 -19.87
N PRO A 88 -2.77 -6.49 -20.98
CA PRO A 88 -2.29 -5.39 -21.81
C PRO A 88 -3.43 -4.42 -22.16
N GLN A 89 -3.22 -3.13 -21.96
CA GLN A 89 -4.16 -2.03 -22.21
C GLN A 89 -5.45 -2.03 -21.37
N GLN A 90 -5.70 -3.04 -20.55
CA GLN A 90 -6.90 -3.10 -19.73
C GLN A 90 -6.97 -1.94 -18.74
N LEU A 91 -5.88 -1.65 -18.04
CA LEU A 91 -5.83 -0.53 -17.08
C LEU A 91 -6.06 0.81 -17.77
N ASP A 92 -5.50 1.00 -18.96
CA ASP A 92 -5.68 2.24 -19.74
C ASP A 92 -7.16 2.45 -20.09
N VAL A 93 -7.85 1.40 -20.53
CA VAL A 93 -9.29 1.46 -20.83
C VAL A 93 -10.11 1.77 -19.58
N GLU A 94 -9.78 1.19 -18.44
CA GLU A 94 -10.46 1.45 -17.17
C GLU A 94 -10.24 2.88 -16.68
N LEU A 95 -9.02 3.42 -16.87
CA LEU A 95 -8.69 4.82 -16.56
C LEU A 95 -9.46 5.79 -17.45
N GLU A 96 -9.47 5.57 -18.77
CA GLU A 96 -10.23 6.37 -19.73
C GLU A 96 -11.74 6.30 -19.48
N GLY A 97 -12.23 5.14 -19.04
CA GLY A 97 -13.63 4.93 -18.66
C GLY A 97 -14.02 5.54 -17.31
N GLY A 98 -13.08 6.13 -16.58
CA GLY A 98 -13.34 6.76 -15.26
C GLY A 98 -13.58 5.74 -14.13
N ALA A 99 -13.19 4.48 -14.30
CA ALA A 99 -13.30 3.45 -13.26
C ALA A 99 -12.32 3.70 -12.09
N TRP A 100 -11.29 4.52 -12.31
CA TRP A 100 -10.25 4.83 -11.34
C TRP A 100 -10.06 6.33 -11.18
N ILE A 101 -9.82 6.76 -9.94
CA ILE A 101 -9.39 8.13 -9.63
C ILE A 101 -7.90 8.07 -9.31
N VAL A 102 -7.08 8.66 -10.17
CA VAL A 102 -5.62 8.69 -9.99
C VAL A 102 -5.24 9.87 -9.11
N LEU A 103 -4.56 9.60 -8.01
CA LEU A 103 -4.18 10.59 -7.02
C LEU A 103 -2.70 10.45 -6.66
N ASN A 104 -2.08 11.55 -6.20
CA ASN A 104 -0.73 11.50 -5.67
C ASN A 104 -0.70 10.76 -4.34
N ALA A 105 0.14 9.74 -4.27
CA ALA A 105 0.35 8.95 -3.07
C ALA A 105 1.40 9.57 -2.14
N LEU A 106 1.24 9.35 -0.86
CA LEU A 106 2.25 9.61 0.17
C LEU A 106 2.71 8.28 0.76
N VAL A 107 3.93 8.25 1.31
CA VAL A 107 4.42 7.06 2.05
C VAL A 107 3.46 6.69 3.17
N THR A 108 2.92 7.68 3.87
CA THR A 108 1.94 7.50 4.94
C THR A 108 0.62 6.89 4.49
N ASP A 109 0.29 6.93 3.20
CA ASP A 109 -0.91 6.24 2.69
C ASP A 109 -0.70 4.73 2.62
N VAL A 110 0.51 4.32 2.23
CA VAL A 110 0.85 2.90 2.12
C VAL A 110 1.00 2.27 3.51
N PHE A 111 1.52 3.04 4.48
CA PHE A 111 1.87 2.56 5.82
C PHE A 111 1.01 3.21 6.92
N THR A 112 -0.25 3.55 6.59
CA THR A 112 -1.18 4.10 7.59
C THR A 112 -1.46 3.09 8.71
N ASP A 113 -1.56 3.57 9.94
CA ASP A 113 -2.03 2.81 11.10
C ASP A 113 -3.56 2.79 11.24
N GLN A 114 -4.24 3.55 10.35
CA GLN A 114 -5.71 3.65 10.30
C GLN A 114 -6.21 3.31 8.88
N PRO A 115 -6.08 2.04 8.45
CA PRO A 115 -6.39 1.64 7.08
C PRO A 115 -7.84 1.88 6.68
N GLU A 116 -8.79 1.79 7.59
CA GLU A 116 -10.21 2.03 7.34
C GLU A 116 -10.49 3.50 6.96
N GLU A 117 -9.70 4.43 7.49
CA GLU A 117 -9.86 5.87 7.24
C GLU A 117 -9.10 6.35 5.99
N LEU A 118 -8.22 5.50 5.42
CA LEU A 118 -7.32 5.90 4.34
C LEU A 118 -8.08 6.50 3.15
N TRP A 119 -9.18 5.90 2.73
CA TRP A 119 -9.98 6.38 1.60
C TRP A 119 -10.41 7.83 1.80
N GLN A 120 -11.02 8.13 2.93
CA GLN A 120 -11.48 9.48 3.25
C GLN A 120 -10.30 10.45 3.43
N ALA A 121 -9.23 10.02 4.08
CA ALA A 121 -8.04 10.86 4.29
C ALA A 121 -7.40 11.28 2.97
N VAL A 122 -7.27 10.33 2.02
CA VAL A 122 -6.72 10.61 0.68
C VAL A 122 -7.61 11.57 -0.10
N LEU A 123 -8.93 11.40 -0.06
CA LEU A 123 -9.87 12.27 -0.76
C LEU A 123 -9.92 13.68 -0.17
N ARG A 124 -9.95 13.81 1.17
CA ARG A 124 -10.01 15.12 1.86
C ARG A 124 -8.83 16.02 1.53
N ARG A 125 -7.66 15.47 1.24
CA ARG A 125 -6.50 16.29 0.87
C ARG A 125 -6.50 16.75 -0.59
N GLN A 126 -7.43 16.26 -1.41
CA GLN A 126 -7.58 16.71 -2.80
C GLN A 126 -8.27 18.07 -2.88
N LYS A 127 -8.22 18.67 -4.05
CA LYS A 127 -8.93 19.93 -4.35
C LYS A 127 -10.12 19.66 -5.26
N GLY A 128 -11.13 20.53 -5.19
CA GLY A 128 -12.29 20.48 -6.07
C GLY A 128 -13.26 19.34 -5.75
N GLU A 129 -13.96 18.86 -6.77
CA GLU A 129 -15.06 17.90 -6.62
C GLU A 129 -14.63 16.55 -6.02
N VAL A 130 -13.38 16.15 -6.24
CA VAL A 130 -12.84 14.88 -5.69
C VAL A 130 -12.87 14.88 -4.16
N SER A 131 -12.63 16.04 -3.51
CA SER A 131 -12.67 16.13 -2.04
C SER A 131 -14.07 15.91 -1.47
N TRP A 132 -15.13 16.20 -2.23
CA TRP A 132 -16.51 16.00 -1.79
C TRP A 132 -16.86 14.51 -1.65
N LEU A 133 -16.18 13.64 -2.41
CA LEU A 133 -16.38 12.19 -2.30
C LEU A 133 -16.00 11.65 -0.91
N ALA A 134 -15.16 12.36 -0.17
CA ALA A 134 -14.81 11.98 1.21
C ALA A 134 -16.00 12.04 2.18
N GLU A 135 -17.03 12.81 1.85
CA GLU A 135 -18.23 12.96 2.67
C GLU A 135 -19.34 11.98 2.26
N CYS A 136 -19.12 11.21 1.18
CA CYS A 136 -20.06 10.17 0.80
C CYS A 136 -19.98 8.99 1.78
N PRO A 137 -21.12 8.39 2.19
CA PRO A 137 -21.12 7.17 2.98
C PRO A 137 -20.34 6.07 2.28
N ALA A 138 -19.58 5.28 3.04
CA ALA A 138 -18.86 4.12 2.51
C ALA A 138 -19.82 3.04 1.98
N ASP A 139 -21.04 2.99 2.50
CA ASP A 139 -22.11 2.12 2.05
C ASP A 139 -23.11 2.92 1.19
N PRO A 140 -23.23 2.63 -0.13
CA PRO A 140 -24.17 3.30 -1.03
C PRO A 140 -25.65 3.14 -0.63
N MET A 141 -25.98 2.16 0.22
CA MET A 141 -27.35 1.90 0.68
C MET A 141 -27.77 2.81 1.84
N GLN A 142 -26.84 3.65 2.35
CA GLN A 142 -27.13 4.61 3.43
C GLN A 142 -27.54 6.00 2.93
N ASN A 143 -27.82 6.16 1.65
CA ASN A 143 -28.36 7.40 1.07
C ASN A 143 -29.89 7.35 0.99
#